data_516dd46e30e6f394aa86f914dd5aa67f
#
_entry.id   516dd46e30e6f394aa86f914dd5aa67f
#
_cell.length_a   1.000
_cell.length_b   1.000
_cell.length_c   1.000
_cell.angle_alpha   90.00
_cell.angle_beta   90.00
_cell.angle_gamma   90.00
#
_symmetry.space_group_name_H-M   'P 1'
#
loop_
_entity.id
_entity.type
_entity.pdbx_description
1 polymer ?
#
loop_
_entity_poly.entity_id
_entity_poly.type
_entity_poly.pdbx_seq_one_letter_code
_entity_poly.pdbx_strand_id
1 'polypeptide(L)'
;MRPRPGIHRDNRFFWEGVRRGELLIQRCADCGRLRHPPTPMCQSCRSLAADAVKASGRGTVYSYCKPHEPRLPGFDPGYVVALVELAEGTRLVTNLIGIDPADVRIGLPVAVEFVAVDPDLTLPMLRPLRD
;
A
#
# COMPACT_ATOMS: atom_id res chain seq x y z
N MET A 1 6.41 3.97 -19.02
CA MET A 1 7.22 3.86 -17.77
C MET A 1 6.43 4.44 -16.60
N ARG A 2 6.30 3.70 -15.52
CA ARG A 2 5.62 4.22 -14.33
C ARG A 2 6.45 5.31 -13.65
N PRO A 3 5.81 6.36 -13.11
CA PRO A 3 6.52 7.32 -12.26
C PRO A 3 7.08 6.60 -11.03
N ARG A 4 8.28 7.01 -10.60
CA ARG A 4 8.89 6.44 -9.42
C ARG A 4 8.44 7.18 -8.17
N PRO A 5 8.22 6.48 -7.05
CA PRO A 5 7.91 7.17 -5.79
C PRO A 5 9.10 8.00 -5.33
N GLY A 6 8.82 9.13 -4.71
CA GLY A 6 9.84 9.91 -4.05
C GLY A 6 10.24 9.23 -2.76
N ILE A 7 11.50 8.79 -2.66
CA ILE A 7 12.01 8.14 -1.45
C ILE A 7 12.76 9.19 -0.63
N HIS A 8 12.32 9.40 0.60
CA HIS A 8 12.92 10.37 1.50
C HIS A 8 13.05 9.77 2.91
N ARG A 9 13.54 10.58 3.84
CA ARG A 9 13.84 10.11 5.20
C ARG A 9 12.68 9.40 5.87
N ASP A 10 11.46 9.92 5.74
CA ASP A 10 10.31 9.40 6.46
C ASP A 10 9.77 8.10 5.90
N ASN A 11 9.94 7.84 4.60
CA ASN A 11 9.37 6.64 3.96
C ASN A 11 10.41 5.62 3.50
N ARG A 12 11.69 5.87 3.76
CA ARG A 12 12.75 4.97 3.29
C ARG A 12 12.57 3.55 3.84
N PHE A 13 12.24 3.41 5.12
CA PHE A 13 12.04 2.08 5.72
C PHE A 13 10.95 1.30 5.00
N PHE A 14 9.88 1.99 4.59
CA PHE A 14 8.76 1.38 3.87
C PHE A 14 9.23 0.76 2.55
N TRP A 15 9.95 1.53 1.75
CA TRP A 15 10.40 1.07 0.43
C TRP A 15 11.49 0.01 0.54
N GLU A 16 12.37 0.10 1.53
CA GLU A 16 13.35 -0.95 1.81
C GLU A 16 12.66 -2.25 2.22
N GLY A 17 11.62 -2.17 3.03
CA GLY A 17 10.80 -3.32 3.38
C GLY A 17 10.15 -3.95 2.17
N VAL A 18 9.55 -3.14 1.30
CA VAL A 18 8.92 -3.62 0.07
C VAL A 18 9.92 -4.40 -0.79
N ARG A 19 11.16 -3.92 -0.90
CA ARG A 19 12.20 -4.63 -1.66
C ARG A 19 12.53 -5.99 -1.07
N ARG A 20 12.38 -6.16 0.24
CA ARG A 20 12.60 -7.44 0.93
C ARG A 20 11.34 -8.32 0.96
N GLY A 21 10.22 -7.85 0.40
CA GLY A 21 8.95 -8.56 0.48
C GLY A 21 8.25 -8.40 1.82
N GLU A 22 8.45 -7.28 2.49
CA GLU A 22 7.82 -6.96 3.78
C GLU A 22 7.01 -5.67 3.68
N LEU A 23 5.77 -5.72 4.13
CA LEU A 23 4.93 -4.53 4.24
C LEU A 23 5.08 -3.98 5.66
N LEU A 24 5.86 -2.91 5.80
CA LEU A 24 6.15 -2.31 7.11
C LEU A 24 5.26 -1.11 7.33
N ILE A 25 4.58 -1.08 8.47
CA ILE A 25 3.70 0.02 8.87
C ILE A 25 4.34 0.75 10.04
N GLN A 26 4.39 2.07 9.96
CA GLN A 26 4.97 2.90 11.01
C GLN A 26 4.14 2.80 12.29
N ARG A 27 4.85 2.65 13.42
CA ARG A 27 4.23 2.61 14.73
C ARG A 27 4.87 3.68 15.61
N CYS A 28 4.05 4.43 16.34
CA CYS A 28 4.56 5.35 17.35
C CYS A 28 5.22 4.55 18.47
N ALA A 29 6.48 4.87 18.79
CA ALA A 29 7.21 4.13 19.82
C ALA A 29 6.68 4.41 21.23
N ASP A 30 5.99 5.54 21.42
CA ASP A 30 5.50 5.94 22.75
C ASP A 30 4.07 5.49 23.01
N CYS A 31 3.13 5.65 22.05
CA CYS A 31 1.74 5.27 22.27
C CYS A 31 1.29 4.03 21.52
N GLY A 32 2.11 3.51 20.62
CA GLY A 32 1.82 2.27 19.87
C GLY A 32 0.87 2.43 18.69
N ARG A 33 0.42 3.64 18.38
CA ARG A 33 -0.51 3.85 17.27
C ARG A 33 0.18 3.60 15.94
N LEU A 34 -0.49 2.86 15.07
CA LEU A 34 -0.04 2.62 13.69
C LEU A 34 -0.51 3.75 12.79
N ARG A 35 0.31 4.08 11.80
CA ARG A 35 -0.07 5.07 10.79
C ARG A 35 0.56 4.78 9.44
N HIS A 36 -0.17 5.12 8.41
CA HIS A 36 0.28 5.03 7.02
C HIS A 36 -0.49 6.08 6.20
N PRO A 37 0.15 6.86 5.36
CA PRO A 37 1.59 6.87 5.04
C PRO A 37 2.45 7.34 6.21
N PRO A 38 3.76 7.05 6.18
CA PRO A 38 4.66 7.47 7.25
C PRO A 38 4.73 8.99 7.41
N THR A 39 4.70 9.45 8.65
CA THR A 39 4.81 10.87 8.99
C THR A 39 5.83 11.07 10.10
N PRO A 40 6.42 12.28 10.22
CA PRO A 40 7.45 12.54 11.25
C PRO A 40 6.93 12.51 12.68
N MET A 41 5.65 12.84 12.89
CA MET A 41 5.09 13.02 14.22
C MET A 41 3.79 12.26 14.38
N CYS A 42 3.58 11.65 15.54
CA CYS A 42 2.32 11.02 15.88
C CYS A 42 1.23 12.05 16.12
N GLN A 43 0.10 11.91 15.45
CA GLN A 43 -1.02 12.83 15.58
C GLN A 43 -1.73 12.70 16.92
N SER A 44 -1.60 11.54 17.59
CA SER A 44 -2.26 11.32 18.88
C SER A 44 -1.47 11.84 20.07
N CYS A 45 -0.17 11.52 20.15
CA CYS A 45 0.65 11.88 21.30
C CYS A 45 1.78 12.86 20.98
N ARG A 46 1.93 13.24 19.71
CA ARG A 46 2.94 14.20 19.21
C ARG A 46 4.38 13.73 19.36
N SER A 47 4.60 12.45 19.63
CA SER A 47 5.95 11.89 19.70
C SER A 47 6.61 11.87 18.32
N LEU A 48 7.93 12.11 18.32
CA LEU A 48 8.75 11.95 17.12
C LEU A 48 9.43 10.59 17.07
N ALA A 49 9.26 9.76 18.11
CA ALA A 49 9.84 8.43 18.17
C ALA A 49 8.93 7.42 17.46
N ALA A 50 9.50 6.67 16.55
CA ALA A 50 8.73 5.70 15.77
C ALA A 50 9.56 4.47 15.47
N ASP A 51 8.88 3.34 15.36
CA ASP A 51 9.44 2.10 14.83
C ASP A 51 8.48 1.58 13.75
N ALA A 52 8.61 0.32 13.37
CA ALA A 52 7.76 -0.26 12.34
C ALA A 52 7.37 -1.67 12.73
N VAL A 53 6.18 -2.09 12.29
CA VAL A 53 5.71 -3.47 12.44
C VAL A 53 5.51 -4.08 11.08
N LYS A 54 5.75 -5.38 10.97
CA LYS A 54 5.47 -6.11 9.73
C LYS A 54 3.99 -6.45 9.70
N ALA A 55 3.29 -5.93 8.69
CA ALA A 55 1.88 -6.22 8.49
C ALA A 55 1.70 -7.60 7.86
N SER A 56 0.53 -8.21 8.08
CA SER A 56 0.19 -9.49 7.47
C SER A 56 0.07 -9.41 5.95
N GLY A 57 -0.21 -8.22 5.44
CA GLY A 57 -0.48 -8.01 4.02
C GLY A 57 -1.92 -8.32 3.62
N ARG A 58 -2.78 -8.69 4.57
CA ARG A 58 -4.18 -9.00 4.29
C ARG A 58 -5.08 -7.84 4.65
N GLY A 59 -6.14 -7.69 3.87
CA GLY A 59 -7.11 -6.64 4.11
C GLY A 59 -8.34 -6.81 3.26
N THR A 60 -9.17 -5.78 3.24
CA THR A 60 -10.39 -5.74 2.43
C THR A 60 -10.48 -4.43 1.67
N VAL A 61 -11.08 -4.46 0.49
CA VAL A 61 -11.29 -3.25 -0.30
C VAL A 61 -12.29 -2.35 0.42
N TYR A 62 -11.83 -1.17 0.80
CA TYR A 62 -12.65 -0.14 1.44
C TYR A 62 -13.30 0.77 0.38
N SER A 63 -12.52 1.12 -0.64
CA SER A 63 -12.98 1.95 -1.75
C SER A 63 -12.10 1.66 -2.96
N TYR A 64 -12.58 1.99 -4.16
CA TYR A 64 -11.79 1.81 -5.37
C TYR A 64 -12.24 2.78 -6.45
N CYS A 65 -11.37 2.99 -7.44
CA CYS A 65 -11.74 3.70 -8.64
C CYS A 65 -11.10 3.04 -9.86
N LYS A 66 -11.70 3.27 -11.01
CA LYS A 66 -11.24 2.76 -12.30
C LYS A 66 -10.96 3.96 -13.21
N PRO A 67 -9.72 4.53 -13.15
CA PRO A 67 -9.43 5.73 -13.92
C PRO A 67 -9.55 5.46 -15.43
N HIS A 68 -10.28 6.30 -16.13
CA HIS A 68 -10.45 6.20 -17.58
C HIS A 68 -9.72 7.32 -18.31
N GLU A 69 -9.68 8.51 -17.72
CA GLU A 69 -9.05 9.70 -18.29
C GLU A 69 -8.38 10.52 -17.20
N PRO A 70 -7.24 11.16 -17.45
CA PRO A 70 -6.42 10.94 -18.64
C PRO A 70 -5.66 9.62 -18.58
N ARG A 71 -5.27 9.08 -19.72
CA ARG A 71 -4.40 7.92 -19.76
C ARG A 71 -3.00 8.35 -19.36
N LEU A 72 -2.46 7.67 -18.34
CA LEU A 72 -1.14 7.98 -17.83
C LEU A 72 -0.11 7.02 -18.42
N PRO A 73 1.05 7.52 -18.88
CA PRO A 73 2.10 6.64 -19.37
C PRO A 73 2.54 5.64 -18.28
N GLY A 74 2.77 4.40 -18.69
CA GLY A 74 3.22 3.35 -17.77
C GLY A 74 2.11 2.63 -17.03
N PHE A 75 0.85 2.99 -17.27
CA PHE A 75 -0.31 2.30 -16.69
C PHE A 75 -1.08 1.58 -17.79
N ASP A 76 -1.45 0.33 -17.55
CA ASP A 76 -2.23 -0.45 -18.49
C ASP A 76 -3.68 0.08 -18.54
N PRO A 77 -4.35 0.02 -19.70
CA PRO A 77 -5.78 0.37 -19.76
C PRO A 77 -6.59 -0.50 -18.81
N GLY A 78 -7.54 0.11 -18.11
CA GLY A 78 -8.41 -0.61 -17.19
C GLY A 78 -7.78 -0.93 -15.84
N TYR A 79 -6.67 -0.26 -15.49
CA TYR A 79 -6.10 -0.47 -14.16
C TYR A 79 -7.05 -0.01 -13.06
N VAL A 80 -6.94 -0.63 -11.88
CA VAL A 80 -7.79 -0.32 -10.74
C VAL A 80 -6.92 0.22 -9.61
N VAL A 81 -7.35 1.33 -9.00
CA VAL A 81 -6.75 1.88 -7.79
C VAL A 81 -7.67 1.55 -6.64
N ALA A 82 -7.15 0.92 -5.60
CA ALA A 82 -7.95 0.54 -4.44
C ALA A 82 -7.39 1.16 -3.18
N LEU A 83 -8.29 1.58 -2.31
CA LEU A 83 -8.00 1.92 -0.92
C LEU A 83 -8.40 0.71 -0.09
N VAL A 84 -7.43 0.10 0.56
CA VAL A 84 -7.64 -1.15 1.30
C VAL A 84 -7.45 -0.87 2.78
N GLU A 85 -8.36 -1.43 3.59
CA GLU A 85 -8.19 -1.45 5.04
C GLU A 85 -7.46 -2.74 5.40
N LEU A 86 -6.26 -2.58 5.94
CA LEU A 86 -5.43 -3.72 6.36
C LEU A 86 -5.96 -4.31 7.67
N ALA A 87 -5.64 -5.58 7.89
CA ALA A 87 -6.03 -6.27 9.13
C ALA A 87 -5.55 -5.52 10.39
N GLU A 88 -4.46 -4.77 10.28
CA GLU A 88 -3.91 -3.96 11.36
C GLU A 88 -4.66 -2.65 11.61
N GLY A 89 -5.64 -2.32 10.76
CA GLY A 89 -6.47 -1.12 10.91
C GLY A 89 -6.00 0.11 10.14
N THR A 90 -4.82 0.07 9.55
CA THR A 90 -4.35 1.15 8.68
C THR A 90 -4.85 0.95 7.26
N ARG A 91 -4.72 1.96 6.42
CA ARG A 91 -5.17 1.92 5.03
C ARG A 91 -4.00 2.06 4.07
N LEU A 92 -4.11 1.40 2.93
CA LEU A 92 -3.10 1.42 1.89
C LEU A 92 -3.78 1.68 0.54
N VAL A 93 -3.21 2.60 -0.24
CA VAL A 93 -3.68 2.88 -1.61
C VAL A 93 -2.68 2.28 -2.58
N THR A 94 -3.14 1.41 -3.46
CA THR A 94 -2.30 0.83 -4.50
C THR A 94 -3.15 0.21 -5.60
N ASN A 95 -2.50 -0.40 -6.59
CA ASN A 95 -3.23 -1.07 -7.67
C ASN A 95 -3.72 -2.44 -7.24
N LEU A 96 -4.93 -2.77 -7.66
CA LEU A 96 -5.50 -4.10 -7.52
C LEU A 96 -5.29 -4.86 -8.83
N ILE A 97 -4.63 -6.00 -8.76
CA ILE A 97 -4.26 -6.81 -9.92
C ILE A 97 -4.85 -8.23 -9.80
N GLY A 98 -4.81 -8.98 -10.89
CA GLY A 98 -5.26 -10.37 -10.87
C GLY A 98 -6.77 -10.55 -10.80
N ILE A 99 -7.54 -9.52 -11.16
CA ILE A 99 -9.00 -9.55 -11.16
C ILE A 99 -9.52 -8.74 -12.35
N ASP A 100 -10.63 -9.19 -12.92
CA ASP A 100 -11.33 -8.39 -13.91
C ASP A 100 -11.88 -7.13 -13.24
N PRO A 101 -11.65 -5.92 -13.79
CA PRO A 101 -12.21 -4.71 -13.20
C PRO A 101 -13.70 -4.75 -12.94
N ALA A 102 -14.46 -5.52 -13.73
CA ALA A 102 -15.90 -5.68 -13.53
C ALA A 102 -16.25 -6.45 -12.25
N ASP A 103 -15.30 -7.21 -11.70
CA ASP A 103 -15.54 -8.05 -10.51
C ASP A 103 -15.11 -7.40 -9.21
N VAL A 104 -14.54 -6.18 -9.26
CA VAL A 104 -14.10 -5.47 -8.08
C VAL A 104 -15.30 -4.98 -7.28
N ARG A 105 -15.27 -5.19 -5.96
CA ARG A 105 -16.34 -4.75 -5.06
C ARG A 105 -15.78 -4.34 -3.71
N ILE A 106 -16.52 -3.49 -3.01
CA ILE A 106 -16.22 -3.12 -1.63
C ILE A 106 -16.37 -4.36 -0.75
N GLY A 107 -15.43 -4.56 0.17
CA GLY A 107 -15.42 -5.73 1.04
C GLY A 107 -14.67 -6.93 0.47
N LEU A 108 -14.16 -6.83 -0.76
CA LEU A 108 -13.40 -7.92 -1.36
C LEU A 108 -12.14 -8.21 -0.54
N PRO A 109 -11.95 -9.46 -0.07
CA PRO A 109 -10.71 -9.83 0.61
C PRO A 109 -9.54 -9.82 -0.35
N VAL A 110 -8.42 -9.22 0.09
CA VAL A 110 -7.22 -9.07 -0.73
C VAL A 110 -5.96 -9.34 0.09
N ALA A 111 -4.88 -9.58 -0.61
CA ALA A 111 -3.56 -9.72 -0.01
C ALA A 111 -2.54 -8.94 -0.84
N VAL A 112 -1.49 -8.47 -0.16
CA VAL A 112 -0.41 -7.74 -0.83
C VAL A 112 0.47 -8.73 -1.60
N GLU A 113 0.82 -8.36 -2.82
CA GLU A 113 1.82 -9.04 -3.64
C GLU A 113 2.88 -8.01 -4.02
N PHE A 114 4.14 -8.34 -3.79
CA PHE A 114 5.24 -7.46 -4.13
C PHE A 114 5.64 -7.70 -5.56
N VAL A 115 5.44 -6.71 -6.42
CA VAL A 115 5.64 -6.84 -7.86
C VAL A 115 6.85 -6.00 -8.28
N ALA A 116 7.87 -6.67 -8.81
CA ALA A 116 9.02 -5.99 -9.39
C ALA A 116 8.62 -5.47 -10.78
N VAL A 117 8.37 -4.17 -10.89
CA VAL A 117 7.98 -3.56 -12.17
C VAL A 117 9.19 -3.29 -13.05
N ASP A 118 10.37 -3.16 -12.44
CA ASP A 118 11.65 -3.12 -13.13
C ASP A 118 12.76 -3.53 -12.13
N PRO A 119 14.05 -3.65 -12.55
CA PRO A 119 15.10 -4.10 -11.63
C PRO A 119 15.28 -3.23 -10.39
N ASP A 120 14.87 -1.98 -10.45
CA ASP A 120 15.09 -1.01 -9.36
C ASP A 120 13.83 -0.68 -8.59
N LEU A 121 12.65 -1.13 -9.02
CA LEU A 121 11.39 -0.74 -8.40
C LEU A 121 10.49 -1.94 -8.16
N THR A 122 10.18 -2.17 -6.88
CA THR A 122 9.17 -3.14 -6.45
C THR A 122 8.03 -2.36 -5.81
N LEU A 123 6.80 -2.72 -6.16
CA LEU A 123 5.60 -2.07 -5.64
C LEU A 123 4.75 -3.06 -4.85
N PRO A 124 4.16 -2.64 -3.72
CA PRO A 124 3.19 -3.47 -3.02
C PRO A 124 1.84 -3.33 -3.71
N MET A 125 1.44 -4.34 -4.45
CA MET A 125 0.14 -4.37 -5.12
C MET A 125 -0.80 -5.30 -4.38
N LEU A 126 -2.08 -5.26 -4.72
CA LEU A 126 -3.10 -6.08 -4.07
C LEU A 126 -3.65 -7.08 -5.07
N ARG A 127 -3.92 -8.28 -4.58
CA ARG A 127 -4.51 -9.36 -5.34
C ARG A 127 -5.65 -9.96 -4.54
N PRO A 128 -6.76 -10.40 -5.20
CA PRO A 128 -7.82 -11.08 -4.46
C PRO A 128 -7.29 -12.26 -3.67
N LEU A 129 -7.73 -12.38 -2.42
CA LEU A 129 -7.36 -13.51 -1.58
C LEU A 129 -8.13 -14.74 -2.06
N ARG A 130 -7.39 -15.82 -2.31
CA ARG A 130 -7.99 -17.09 -2.72
C ARG A 130 -7.94 -18.07 -1.56
N ASP A 131 -9.04 -18.78 -1.39
CA ASP A 131 -9.12 -19.84 -0.38
C ASP A 131 -8.44 -21.12 -0.88
#